data_396a1eb7aa84d31e5fda99cb8f62869b
#
_entry.id   396a1eb7aa84d31e5fda99cb8f62869b
#
_cell.length_a   1.000
_cell.length_b   1.000
_cell.length_c   1.000
_cell.angle_alpha   90.00
_cell.angle_beta   90.00
_cell.angle_gamma   90.00
#
_symmetry.space_group_name_H-M   'P 1'
#
loop_
_entity.id
_entity.type
_entity.pdbx_description
1 polymer ?
#
loop_
_entity_poly.entity_id
_entity_poly.type
_entity_poly.pdbx_seq_one_letter_code
_entity_poly.pdbx_strand_id
1 'polypeptide(L)'
;INLDGVALEPSYTNVDGGRWVSNNPATLQRFFKQLLADDSLTDEQRRALANERVRLLRDSAEESALPALPFPADSHAQAFRDYLAGIDAFYRGDFSNAETPFLALKQSSQPWVAETAQYMLFRIALNQIVEDAVDDMGMFDRTKSNKAAAALALERGDEYLSSFPAGQYVNSVQGLYRRINWYTGDYNALAFNGEKAISQATTPEALQSVINELDARLLGNQYLKPPFIGEPNSPQVTFTQVLKRLRENYQTQTTATQVTAEELAG
;
A
#
# COMPACT_ATOMS: atom_id res chain seq x y z
N ILE A 1 16.98 -8.09 -22.77
CA ILE A 1 16.35 -6.86 -22.26
C ILE A 1 17.47 -6.01 -21.71
N ASN A 2 17.65 -4.82 -22.27
CA ASN A 2 18.65 -3.87 -21.80
C ASN A 2 18.04 -3.08 -20.62
N LEU A 3 18.67 -3.19 -19.44
CA LEU A 3 18.28 -2.49 -18.21
C LEU A 3 19.16 -1.26 -17.92
N ASP A 4 20.03 -0.86 -18.85
CA ASP A 4 20.88 0.32 -18.68
C ASP A 4 20.02 1.58 -18.50
N GLY A 5 20.32 2.37 -17.48
CA GLY A 5 19.58 3.57 -17.11
C GLY A 5 18.29 3.34 -16.29
N VAL A 6 17.98 2.10 -15.90
CA VAL A 6 16.93 1.83 -14.92
C VAL A 6 17.47 2.13 -13.53
N ALA A 7 16.88 3.10 -12.83
CA ALA A 7 17.23 3.37 -11.44
C ALA A 7 16.90 2.14 -10.59
N LEU A 8 17.93 1.54 -9.96
CA LEU A 8 17.78 0.36 -9.12
C LEU A 8 17.35 0.72 -7.69
N GLU A 9 17.44 1.99 -7.33
CA GLU A 9 17.01 2.47 -6.01
C GLU A 9 15.52 2.79 -6.00
N PRO A 10 14.79 2.36 -4.97
CA PRO A 10 13.39 2.75 -4.81
C PRO A 10 13.31 4.26 -4.60
N SER A 11 12.57 4.96 -5.46
CA SER A 11 12.22 6.35 -5.23
C SER A 11 11.28 6.44 -4.03
N TYR A 12 11.83 6.71 -2.85
CA TYR A 12 11.04 7.01 -1.65
C TYR A 12 10.71 8.49 -1.64
N THR A 13 9.55 8.87 -2.11
CA THR A 13 8.94 10.12 -1.70
C THR A 13 8.26 9.89 -0.34
N ASN A 14 9.07 9.89 0.72
CA ASN A 14 8.61 9.77 2.10
C ASN A 14 8.08 11.12 2.61
N VAL A 15 7.07 11.66 1.95
CA VAL A 15 6.30 12.75 2.52
C VAL A 15 5.04 12.13 3.11
N ASP A 16 4.73 12.43 4.36
CA ASP A 16 3.46 12.05 4.96
C ASP A 16 2.33 12.55 4.05
N GLY A 17 1.46 11.62 3.61
CA GLY A 17 0.45 11.92 2.59
C GLY A 17 0.87 11.67 1.14
N GLY A 18 2.14 11.43 0.86
CA GLY A 18 2.64 11.17 -0.48
C GLY A 18 2.07 9.88 -1.11
N ARG A 19 1.94 9.88 -2.44
CA ARG A 19 1.51 8.70 -3.19
C ARG A 19 2.47 7.55 -2.97
N TRP A 20 1.90 6.38 -2.66
CA TRP A 20 2.68 5.15 -2.61
C TRP A 20 2.84 4.58 -4.01
N VAL A 21 3.96 4.82 -4.65
CA VAL A 21 4.31 4.27 -5.96
C VAL A 21 5.26 3.11 -5.78
N SER A 22 4.89 1.94 -6.33
CA SER A 22 5.70 0.71 -6.30
C SER A 22 6.31 0.37 -7.67
N ASN A 23 6.68 1.38 -8.46
CA ASN A 23 7.36 1.18 -9.73
C ASN A 23 8.86 1.01 -9.51
N ASN A 24 9.29 -0.22 -9.25
CA ASN A 24 10.65 -0.55 -8.87
C ASN A 24 11.11 -1.89 -9.49
N PRO A 25 12.41 -2.22 -9.43
CA PRO A 25 12.95 -3.46 -9.99
C PRO A 25 12.30 -4.75 -9.48
N ALA A 26 11.86 -4.78 -8.22
CA ALA A 26 11.21 -5.97 -7.66
C ALA A 26 9.84 -6.22 -8.31
N THR A 27 9.07 -5.16 -8.60
CA THR A 27 7.79 -5.29 -9.32
C THR A 27 8.00 -5.66 -10.79
N LEU A 28 9.09 -5.17 -11.41
CA LEU A 28 9.50 -5.57 -12.75
C LEU A 28 9.83 -7.07 -12.82
N GLN A 29 10.65 -7.55 -11.87
CA GLN A 29 11.02 -8.97 -11.81
C GLN A 29 9.80 -9.87 -11.62
N ARG A 30 8.83 -9.48 -10.77
CA ARG A 30 7.58 -10.23 -10.62
C ARG A 30 6.81 -10.32 -11.92
N PHE A 31 6.66 -9.21 -12.63
CA PHE A 31 6.00 -9.20 -13.92
C PHE A 31 6.68 -10.14 -14.93
N PHE A 32 8.01 -10.07 -15.05
CA PHE A 32 8.77 -10.96 -15.94
C PHE A 32 8.61 -12.43 -15.57
N LYS A 33 8.60 -12.75 -14.27
CA LYS A 33 8.36 -14.12 -13.82
C LYS A 33 7.00 -14.65 -14.29
N GLN A 34 5.97 -13.80 -14.28
CA GLN A 34 4.64 -14.18 -14.77
C GLN A 34 4.61 -14.36 -16.29
N LEU A 35 5.27 -13.48 -17.06
CA LEU A 35 5.38 -13.66 -18.50
C LEU A 35 6.09 -14.96 -18.88
N LEU A 36 7.14 -15.32 -18.14
CA LEU A 36 7.91 -16.55 -18.38
C LEU A 36 7.13 -17.81 -17.98
N ALA A 37 6.27 -17.71 -16.97
CA ALA A 37 5.48 -18.84 -16.48
C ALA A 37 4.20 -19.10 -17.31
N ASP A 38 3.84 -18.20 -18.22
CA ASP A 38 2.63 -18.33 -19.04
C ASP A 38 2.95 -18.99 -20.37
N ASP A 39 2.63 -20.27 -20.48
CA ASP A 39 2.91 -21.10 -21.68
C ASP A 39 2.04 -20.72 -22.89
N SER A 40 0.97 -19.95 -22.69
CA SER A 40 0.12 -19.47 -23.80
C SER A 40 0.74 -18.33 -24.59
N LEU A 41 1.79 -17.68 -24.06
CA LEU A 41 2.48 -16.59 -24.71
C LEU A 41 3.58 -17.08 -25.66
N THR A 42 3.67 -16.46 -26.84
CA THR A 42 4.83 -16.65 -27.70
C THR A 42 6.04 -15.86 -27.20
N ASP A 43 7.24 -16.21 -27.64
CA ASP A 43 8.46 -15.48 -27.27
C ASP A 43 8.44 -14.04 -27.77
N GLU A 44 7.81 -13.77 -28.92
CA GLU A 44 7.62 -12.41 -29.43
C GLU A 44 6.70 -11.59 -28.54
N GLN A 45 5.56 -12.16 -28.10
CA GLN A 45 4.64 -11.51 -27.16
C GLN A 45 5.33 -11.24 -25.82
N ARG A 46 6.06 -12.20 -25.26
CA ARG A 46 6.83 -12.00 -24.03
C ARG A 46 7.83 -10.85 -24.13
N ARG A 47 8.59 -10.80 -25.25
CA ARG A 47 9.56 -9.70 -25.49
C ARG A 47 8.89 -8.35 -25.62
N ALA A 48 7.79 -8.26 -26.37
CA ALA A 48 7.03 -7.02 -26.54
C ALA A 48 6.51 -6.49 -25.20
N LEU A 49 5.82 -7.33 -24.42
CA LEU A 49 5.29 -6.97 -23.10
C LEU A 49 6.39 -6.62 -22.09
N ALA A 50 7.51 -7.33 -22.12
CA ALA A 50 8.65 -7.04 -21.27
C ALA A 50 9.28 -5.68 -21.58
N ASN A 51 9.44 -5.34 -22.87
CA ASN A 51 9.96 -4.03 -23.30
C ASN A 51 9.04 -2.90 -22.86
N GLU A 52 7.73 -3.06 -23.00
CA GLU A 52 6.75 -2.08 -22.51
C GLU A 52 6.83 -1.87 -21.00
N ARG A 53 6.97 -2.95 -20.23
CA ARG A 53 7.13 -2.82 -18.77
C ARG A 53 8.42 -2.12 -18.36
N VAL A 54 9.52 -2.34 -19.09
CA VAL A 54 10.79 -1.62 -18.88
C VAL A 54 10.64 -0.14 -19.21
N ARG A 55 9.94 0.18 -20.30
CA ARG A 55 9.66 1.56 -20.68
C ARG A 55 8.99 2.32 -19.52
N LEU A 56 7.99 1.73 -18.88
CA LEU A 56 7.30 2.34 -17.74
C LEU A 56 8.19 2.61 -16.51
N LEU A 57 9.38 2.02 -16.44
CA LEU A 57 10.37 2.38 -15.40
C LEU A 57 11.21 3.60 -15.76
N ARG A 58 11.40 3.85 -17.05
CA ARG A 58 12.28 4.92 -17.56
C ARG A 58 11.55 6.24 -17.69
N ASP A 59 10.30 6.19 -18.10
CA ASP A 59 9.51 7.37 -18.45
C ASP A 59 8.67 7.83 -17.26
N SER A 60 9.21 8.74 -16.51
CA SER A 60 8.44 9.41 -15.45
C SER A 60 7.67 10.65 -15.93
N ALA A 61 7.80 11.09 -17.18
CA ALA A 61 7.25 12.38 -17.58
C ALA A 61 6.91 12.60 -19.08
N GLU A 62 7.22 11.72 -20.01
CA GLU A 62 6.91 12.00 -21.41
C GLU A 62 5.75 11.16 -21.96
N GLU A 63 4.82 11.88 -22.61
CA GLU A 63 3.58 11.41 -23.25
C GLU A 63 3.80 10.40 -24.39
N SER A 64 4.35 9.26 -24.12
CA SER A 64 4.32 8.19 -25.10
C SER A 64 3.23 7.20 -24.73
N ALA A 65 2.09 7.30 -25.41
CA ALA A 65 1.05 6.28 -25.35
C ALA A 65 1.67 4.90 -25.61
N LEU A 66 1.23 3.90 -24.86
CA LEU A 66 1.62 2.51 -25.12
C LEU A 66 1.37 2.18 -26.60
N PRO A 67 2.38 1.68 -27.35
CA PRO A 67 2.17 1.32 -28.74
C PRO A 67 1.04 0.30 -28.83
N ALA A 68 0.25 0.41 -29.91
CA ALA A 68 -0.79 -0.55 -30.19
C ALA A 68 -0.16 -1.90 -30.56
N LEU A 69 -0.09 -2.81 -29.60
CA LEU A 69 0.29 -4.20 -29.84
C LEU A 69 -0.99 -4.97 -30.19
N PRO A 70 -1.14 -5.48 -31.42
CA PRO A 70 -2.34 -6.18 -31.84
C PRO A 70 -2.34 -7.61 -31.29
N PHE A 71 -2.76 -7.78 -30.05
CA PHE A 71 -2.98 -9.09 -29.50
C PHE A 71 -4.45 -9.52 -29.70
N PRO A 72 -4.72 -10.82 -29.87
CA PRO A 72 -6.09 -11.32 -29.91
C PRO A 72 -6.85 -10.91 -28.65
N ALA A 73 -8.10 -10.44 -28.82
CA ALA A 73 -8.99 -10.21 -27.69
C ALA A 73 -9.11 -11.48 -26.84
N ASP A 74 -9.33 -11.34 -25.54
CA ASP A 74 -9.45 -12.43 -24.58
C ASP A 74 -8.21 -13.34 -24.44
N SER A 75 -7.07 -12.98 -25.07
CA SER A 75 -5.81 -13.70 -24.85
C SER A 75 -5.10 -13.22 -23.58
N HIS A 76 -4.24 -14.07 -23.00
CA HIS A 76 -3.38 -13.68 -21.89
C HIS A 76 -2.44 -12.53 -22.29
N ALA A 77 -1.98 -12.49 -23.55
CA ALA A 77 -1.17 -11.37 -24.04
C ALA A 77 -1.93 -10.04 -23.98
N GLN A 78 -3.21 -10.02 -24.35
CA GLN A 78 -4.06 -8.85 -24.23
C GLN A 78 -4.29 -8.48 -22.76
N ALA A 79 -4.52 -9.45 -21.89
CA ALA A 79 -4.68 -9.20 -20.46
C ALA A 79 -3.44 -8.56 -19.83
N PHE A 80 -2.23 -9.02 -20.17
CA PHE A 80 -0.98 -8.39 -19.73
C PHE A 80 -0.81 -6.97 -20.28
N ARG A 81 -1.22 -6.74 -21.53
CA ARG A 81 -1.17 -5.41 -22.14
C ARG A 81 -2.13 -4.44 -21.44
N ASP A 82 -3.36 -4.85 -21.18
CA ASP A 82 -4.35 -4.01 -20.51
C ASP A 82 -3.93 -3.73 -19.06
N TYR A 83 -3.29 -4.69 -18.40
CA TYR A 83 -2.63 -4.45 -17.13
C TYR A 83 -1.54 -3.36 -17.24
N LEU A 84 -0.69 -3.40 -18.27
CA LEU A 84 0.33 -2.36 -18.48
C LEU A 84 -0.29 -0.98 -18.72
N ALA A 85 -1.38 -0.90 -19.47
CA ALA A 85 -2.12 0.36 -19.66
C ALA A 85 -2.68 0.90 -18.34
N GLY A 86 -3.26 0.02 -17.51
CA GLY A 86 -3.77 0.40 -16.20
C GLY A 86 -2.68 0.91 -15.25
N ILE A 87 -1.52 0.25 -15.18
CA ILE A 87 -0.42 0.71 -14.32
C ILE A 87 0.27 1.97 -14.86
N ASP A 88 0.31 2.18 -16.17
CA ASP A 88 0.81 3.42 -16.76
C ASP A 88 -0.05 4.62 -16.31
N ALA A 89 -1.37 4.53 -16.45
CA ALA A 89 -2.30 5.53 -15.95
C ALA A 89 -2.18 5.71 -14.42
N PHE A 90 -2.07 4.62 -13.66
CA PHE A 90 -1.88 4.66 -12.22
C PHE A 90 -0.59 5.40 -11.81
N TYR A 91 0.53 5.15 -12.49
CA TYR A 91 1.80 5.82 -12.17
C TYR A 91 1.76 7.32 -12.51
N ARG A 92 1.03 7.71 -13.53
CA ARG A 92 0.78 9.12 -13.85
C ARG A 92 -0.22 9.81 -12.90
N GLY A 93 -0.94 9.05 -12.07
CA GLY A 93 -1.96 9.58 -11.17
C GLY A 93 -3.32 9.75 -11.82
N ASP A 94 -3.50 9.23 -13.01
CA ASP A 94 -4.78 9.21 -13.70
C ASP A 94 -5.61 8.02 -13.23
N PHE A 95 -6.18 8.16 -12.03
CA PHE A 95 -6.87 7.05 -11.37
C PHE A 95 -8.15 6.64 -12.08
N SER A 96 -8.84 7.58 -12.71
CA SER A 96 -10.06 7.29 -13.48
C SER A 96 -9.77 6.40 -14.68
N ASN A 97 -8.72 6.71 -15.45
CA ASN A 97 -8.29 5.89 -16.58
C ASN A 97 -7.60 4.59 -16.14
N ALA A 98 -6.97 4.57 -14.97
CA ALA A 98 -6.40 3.36 -14.40
C ALA A 98 -7.47 2.34 -13.96
N GLU A 99 -8.59 2.80 -13.41
CA GLU A 99 -9.63 1.95 -12.84
C GLU A 99 -10.32 1.08 -13.90
N THR A 100 -10.63 1.65 -15.05
CA THR A 100 -11.40 0.98 -16.12
C THR A 100 -10.80 -0.35 -16.56
N PRO A 101 -9.51 -0.45 -16.96
CA PRO A 101 -8.93 -1.74 -17.32
C PRO A 101 -8.89 -2.72 -16.16
N PHE A 102 -8.63 -2.28 -14.92
CA PHE A 102 -8.59 -3.21 -13.78
C PHE A 102 -9.97 -3.77 -13.41
N LEU A 103 -11.05 -3.02 -13.61
CA LEU A 103 -12.41 -3.55 -13.44
C LEU A 103 -12.69 -4.70 -14.42
N ALA A 104 -12.29 -4.57 -15.68
CA ALA A 104 -12.42 -5.63 -16.67
C ALA A 104 -11.51 -6.84 -16.35
N LEU A 105 -10.28 -6.58 -15.93
CA LEU A 105 -9.26 -7.59 -15.64
C LEU A 105 -9.52 -8.44 -14.39
N LYS A 106 -10.43 -8.04 -13.51
CA LYS A 106 -10.88 -8.89 -12.38
C LYS A 106 -11.39 -10.27 -12.85
N GLN A 107 -11.91 -10.34 -14.07
CA GLN A 107 -12.46 -11.56 -14.67
C GLN A 107 -11.49 -12.22 -15.67
N SER A 108 -10.24 -11.81 -15.70
CA SER A 108 -9.23 -12.35 -16.61
C SER A 108 -9.02 -13.85 -16.37
N SER A 109 -8.90 -14.63 -17.45
CA SER A 109 -8.48 -16.03 -17.39
C SER A 109 -7.03 -16.21 -16.95
N GLN A 110 -6.19 -15.15 -17.02
CA GLN A 110 -4.83 -15.16 -16.53
C GLN A 110 -4.83 -14.88 -15.01
N PRO A 111 -4.53 -15.87 -14.16
CA PRO A 111 -4.79 -15.79 -12.71
C PRO A 111 -4.02 -14.66 -12.00
N TRP A 112 -2.76 -14.43 -12.38
CA TRP A 112 -1.95 -13.36 -11.77
C TRP A 112 -2.49 -11.98 -12.14
N VAL A 113 -2.96 -11.79 -13.38
CA VAL A 113 -3.57 -10.53 -13.80
C VAL A 113 -4.87 -10.28 -13.05
N ALA A 114 -5.73 -11.29 -12.90
CA ALA A 114 -6.99 -11.17 -12.16
C ALA A 114 -6.77 -10.79 -10.69
N GLU A 115 -5.85 -11.47 -10.00
CA GLU A 115 -5.48 -11.15 -8.62
C GLU A 115 -4.88 -9.73 -8.50
N THR A 116 -3.93 -9.40 -9.40
CA THR A 116 -3.27 -8.10 -9.37
C THR A 116 -4.25 -6.96 -9.69
N ALA A 117 -5.22 -7.18 -10.58
CA ALA A 117 -6.26 -6.20 -10.90
C ALA A 117 -7.10 -5.85 -9.66
N GLN A 118 -7.53 -6.82 -8.87
CA GLN A 118 -8.25 -6.54 -7.61
C GLN A 118 -7.38 -5.75 -6.63
N TYR A 119 -6.11 -6.12 -6.47
CA TYR A 119 -5.18 -5.35 -5.65
C TYR A 119 -4.96 -3.92 -6.17
N MET A 120 -4.88 -3.71 -7.48
CA MET A 120 -4.72 -2.37 -8.07
C MET A 120 -5.96 -1.50 -7.87
N LEU A 121 -7.16 -2.05 -7.94
CA LEU A 121 -8.40 -1.34 -7.61
C LEU A 121 -8.39 -0.84 -6.16
N PHE A 122 -7.94 -1.68 -5.22
CA PHE A 122 -7.70 -1.25 -3.84
C PHE A 122 -6.69 -0.10 -3.76
N ARG A 123 -5.58 -0.21 -4.48
CA ARG A 123 -4.51 0.82 -4.52
C ARG A 123 -4.97 2.14 -5.13
N ILE A 124 -5.83 2.10 -6.14
CA ILE A 124 -6.44 3.29 -6.74
C ILE A 124 -7.28 4.03 -5.69
N ALA A 125 -8.23 3.35 -5.06
CA ALA A 125 -9.06 3.95 -4.03
C ALA A 125 -8.24 4.51 -2.86
N LEU A 126 -7.18 3.79 -2.43
CA LEU A 126 -6.26 4.26 -1.40
C LEU A 126 -5.57 5.60 -1.77
N ASN A 127 -5.12 5.75 -3.02
CA ASN A 127 -4.45 6.98 -3.45
C ASN A 127 -5.45 8.14 -3.62
N GLN A 128 -6.69 7.85 -4.02
CA GLN A 128 -7.77 8.85 -4.12
C GLN A 128 -8.17 9.45 -2.77
N ILE A 129 -7.83 8.81 -1.64
CA ILE A 129 -8.07 9.38 -0.31
C ILE A 129 -7.34 10.72 -0.14
N VAL A 130 -6.14 10.83 -0.70
CA VAL A 130 -5.23 11.96 -0.50
C VAL A 130 -5.04 12.84 -1.73
N GLU A 131 -5.77 12.60 -2.81
CA GLU A 131 -5.60 13.29 -4.09
C GLU A 131 -5.69 14.81 -3.92
N ASP A 132 -6.66 15.31 -3.13
CA ASP A 132 -6.86 16.73 -2.84
C ASP A 132 -6.36 17.13 -1.43
N ALA A 133 -5.79 16.20 -0.69
CA ALA A 133 -5.40 16.41 0.71
C ALA A 133 -3.92 16.76 0.90
N VAL A 134 -3.15 16.84 -0.16
CA VAL A 134 -1.74 17.25 -0.15
C VAL A 134 -1.62 18.54 -0.95
N ASP A 135 -1.05 19.57 -0.33
CA ASP A 135 -0.82 20.85 -1.00
C ASP A 135 0.44 20.85 -1.88
N ASP A 136 0.68 21.96 -2.59
CA ASP A 136 1.84 22.14 -3.49
C ASP A 136 3.19 22.04 -2.76
N MET A 137 3.21 22.19 -1.43
CA MET A 137 4.42 22.02 -0.59
C MET A 137 4.54 20.58 -0.03
N GLY A 138 3.63 19.69 -0.39
CA GLY A 138 3.61 18.32 0.09
C GLY A 138 3.04 18.14 1.51
N MET A 139 2.40 19.17 2.07
CA MET A 139 1.81 19.10 3.41
C MET A 139 0.44 18.42 3.36
N PHE A 140 0.26 17.44 4.22
CA PHE A 140 -0.98 16.66 4.28
C PHE A 140 -2.00 17.32 5.21
N ASP A 141 -3.17 17.63 4.67
CA ASP A 141 -4.35 18.13 5.40
C ASP A 141 -5.42 17.03 5.50
N ARG A 142 -5.51 16.39 6.67
CA ARG A 142 -6.48 15.32 6.93
C ARG A 142 -7.93 15.76 6.75
N THR A 143 -8.25 17.03 6.94
CA THR A 143 -9.63 17.52 6.82
C THR A 143 -10.13 17.43 5.38
N LYS A 144 -9.22 17.39 4.41
CA LYS A 144 -9.49 17.23 2.98
C LYS A 144 -9.48 15.77 2.50
N SER A 145 -9.18 14.81 3.38
CA SER A 145 -9.19 13.39 3.00
C SER A 145 -10.57 12.96 2.48
N ASN A 146 -10.56 12.28 1.34
CA ASN A 146 -11.78 11.78 0.71
C ASN A 146 -12.30 10.53 1.45
N LYS A 147 -13.32 10.73 2.27
CA LYS A 147 -13.94 9.67 3.08
C LYS A 147 -14.64 8.60 2.25
N ALA A 148 -15.22 8.97 1.10
CA ALA A 148 -15.85 8.00 0.19
C ALA A 148 -14.81 7.09 -0.45
N ALA A 149 -13.68 7.65 -0.88
CA ALA A 149 -12.53 6.85 -1.38
C ALA A 149 -11.95 5.94 -0.28
N ALA A 150 -11.92 6.41 0.98
CA ALA A 150 -11.47 5.57 2.10
C ALA A 150 -12.42 4.38 2.35
N ALA A 151 -13.73 4.60 2.34
CA ALA A 151 -14.70 3.52 2.45
C ALA A 151 -14.58 2.53 1.29
N LEU A 152 -14.45 3.01 0.06
CA LEU A 152 -14.23 2.18 -1.12
C LEU A 152 -12.91 1.40 -1.04
N ALA A 153 -11.85 2.00 -0.50
CA ALA A 153 -10.57 1.30 -0.32
C ALA A 153 -10.72 0.13 0.68
N LEU A 154 -11.41 0.34 1.79
CA LEU A 154 -11.67 -0.75 2.75
C LEU A 154 -12.52 -1.87 2.12
N GLU A 155 -13.60 -1.52 1.41
CA GLU A 155 -14.45 -2.48 0.69
C GLU A 155 -13.65 -3.32 -0.31
N ARG A 156 -12.82 -2.69 -1.15
CA ARG A 156 -11.96 -3.38 -2.13
C ARG A 156 -10.86 -4.22 -1.47
N GLY A 157 -10.36 -3.76 -0.33
CA GLY A 157 -9.42 -4.53 0.47
C GLY A 157 -10.05 -5.80 1.03
N ASP A 158 -11.26 -5.71 1.59
CA ASP A 158 -12.01 -6.86 2.10
C ASP A 158 -12.41 -7.82 0.97
N GLU A 159 -12.81 -7.30 -0.20
CA GLU A 159 -13.06 -8.10 -1.39
C GLU A 159 -11.82 -8.89 -1.81
N TYR A 160 -10.65 -8.24 -1.83
CA TYR A 160 -9.39 -8.90 -2.15
C TYR A 160 -9.04 -9.99 -1.14
N LEU A 161 -9.10 -9.71 0.17
CA LEU A 161 -8.77 -10.68 1.22
C LEU A 161 -9.72 -11.88 1.23
N SER A 162 -10.99 -11.67 0.85
CA SER A 162 -11.98 -12.73 0.72
C SER A 162 -11.73 -13.59 -0.52
N SER A 163 -11.41 -12.97 -1.66
CA SER A 163 -11.18 -13.67 -2.93
C SER A 163 -9.83 -14.40 -2.97
N PHE A 164 -8.82 -13.85 -2.30
CA PHE A 164 -7.44 -14.37 -2.31
C PHE A 164 -6.86 -14.46 -0.88
N PRO A 165 -7.39 -15.34 -0.02
CA PRO A 165 -6.95 -15.44 1.39
C PRO A 165 -5.49 -15.86 1.56
N ALA A 166 -4.89 -16.50 0.56
CA ALA A 166 -3.47 -16.83 0.48
C ALA A 166 -2.76 -16.08 -0.67
N GLY A 167 -3.34 -14.98 -1.13
CA GLY A 167 -2.84 -14.18 -2.24
C GLY A 167 -1.53 -13.45 -1.92
N GLN A 168 -0.79 -13.11 -2.96
CA GLN A 168 0.54 -12.50 -2.84
C GLN A 168 0.51 -11.09 -2.22
N TYR A 169 -0.66 -10.42 -2.18
CA TYR A 169 -0.79 -9.06 -1.65
C TYR A 169 -1.50 -8.97 -0.29
N VAL A 170 -1.82 -10.10 0.35
CA VAL A 170 -2.54 -10.15 1.64
C VAL A 170 -1.85 -9.27 2.69
N ASN A 171 -0.55 -9.43 2.90
CA ASN A 171 0.20 -8.64 3.88
C ASN A 171 0.22 -7.15 3.53
N SER A 172 0.28 -6.83 2.21
CA SER A 172 0.25 -5.44 1.75
C SER A 172 -1.11 -4.78 2.03
N VAL A 173 -2.21 -5.46 1.73
CA VAL A 173 -3.57 -4.95 1.98
C VAL A 173 -3.77 -4.72 3.48
N GLN A 174 -3.45 -5.70 4.32
CA GLN A 174 -3.57 -5.58 5.78
C GLN A 174 -2.71 -4.45 6.35
N GLY A 175 -1.49 -4.28 5.86
CA GLY A 175 -0.62 -3.17 6.26
C GLY A 175 -1.17 -1.81 5.87
N LEU A 176 -1.75 -1.70 4.68
CA LEU A 176 -2.30 -0.44 4.15
C LEU A 176 -3.61 -0.01 4.85
N TYR A 177 -4.32 -0.91 5.54
CA TYR A 177 -5.47 -0.52 6.39
C TYR A 177 -5.06 0.47 7.48
N ARG A 178 -3.89 0.31 8.12
CA ARG A 178 -3.39 1.28 9.10
C ARG A 178 -3.18 2.66 8.46
N ARG A 179 -2.73 2.69 7.19
CA ARG A 179 -2.56 3.93 6.45
C ARG A 179 -3.90 4.62 6.14
N ILE A 180 -4.93 3.87 5.72
CA ILE A 180 -6.29 4.39 5.51
C ILE A 180 -6.82 5.01 6.81
N ASN A 181 -6.69 4.31 7.94
CA ASN A 181 -7.17 4.79 9.23
C ASN A 181 -6.42 6.06 9.68
N TRP A 182 -5.13 6.15 9.37
CA TRP A 182 -4.36 7.35 9.65
C TRP A 182 -4.80 8.53 8.78
N TYR A 183 -5.07 8.33 7.49
CA TYR A 183 -5.57 9.37 6.59
C TYR A 183 -6.92 9.91 7.02
N THR A 184 -7.81 9.05 7.49
CA THR A 184 -9.16 9.44 7.91
C THR A 184 -9.24 9.96 9.35
N GLY A 185 -8.19 9.77 10.13
CA GLY A 185 -8.17 10.09 11.56
C GLY A 185 -8.96 9.10 12.42
N ASP A 186 -9.23 7.90 11.91
CA ASP A 186 -9.81 6.82 12.71
C ASP A 186 -8.71 6.15 13.56
N TYR A 187 -8.39 6.81 14.66
CA TYR A 187 -7.33 6.36 15.55
C TYR A 187 -7.67 5.09 16.31
N ASN A 188 -8.96 4.80 16.54
CA ASN A 188 -9.38 3.56 17.15
C ASN A 188 -9.10 2.36 16.24
N ALA A 189 -9.48 2.48 14.97
CA ALA A 189 -9.19 1.45 13.98
C ALA A 189 -7.67 1.35 13.70
N LEU A 190 -6.94 2.48 13.72
CA LEU A 190 -5.47 2.47 13.59
C LEU A 190 -4.83 1.70 14.74
N ALA A 191 -5.26 1.97 15.99
CA ALA A 191 -4.76 1.27 17.17
C ALA A 191 -5.07 -0.23 17.13
N PHE A 192 -6.30 -0.60 16.80
CA PHE A 192 -6.71 -2.00 16.66
C PHE A 192 -5.88 -2.76 15.60
N ASN A 193 -5.71 -2.17 14.42
CA ASN A 193 -4.89 -2.78 13.36
C ASN A 193 -3.39 -2.78 13.71
N GLY A 194 -2.95 -1.83 14.52
CA GLY A 194 -1.60 -1.81 15.09
C GLY A 194 -1.37 -2.94 16.08
N GLU A 195 -2.31 -3.16 17.00
CA GLU A 195 -2.29 -4.27 17.94
C GLU A 195 -2.20 -5.62 17.23
N LYS A 196 -3.06 -5.82 16.25
CA LYS A 196 -3.04 -7.03 15.41
C LYS A 196 -1.69 -7.23 14.74
N ALA A 197 -1.10 -6.18 14.18
CA ALA A 197 0.20 -6.26 13.52
C ALA A 197 1.34 -6.56 14.50
N ILE A 198 1.34 -5.96 15.70
CA ILE A 198 2.31 -6.26 16.77
C ILE A 198 2.21 -7.73 17.16
N SER A 199 0.99 -8.23 17.43
CA SER A 199 0.74 -9.61 17.85
C SER A 199 1.11 -10.65 16.77
N GLN A 200 1.09 -10.27 15.52
CA GLN A 200 1.44 -11.13 14.37
C GLN A 200 2.92 -11.03 13.96
N ALA A 201 3.69 -10.10 14.53
CA ALA A 201 5.09 -9.94 14.20
C ALA A 201 5.91 -11.15 14.70
N THR A 202 6.52 -11.87 13.77
CA THR A 202 7.29 -13.09 14.06
C THR A 202 8.80 -12.85 14.09
N THR A 203 9.27 -11.67 13.67
CA THR A 203 10.69 -11.30 13.71
C THR A 203 10.88 -9.94 14.39
N PRO A 204 12.06 -9.70 15.00
CA PRO A 204 12.38 -8.40 15.61
C PRO A 204 12.25 -7.23 14.64
N GLU A 205 12.65 -7.41 13.38
CA GLU A 205 12.60 -6.37 12.34
C GLU A 205 11.15 -6.02 11.97
N ALA A 206 10.28 -7.03 11.84
CA ALA A 206 8.85 -6.83 11.59
C ALA A 206 8.20 -6.08 12.76
N LEU A 207 8.48 -6.47 14.00
CA LEU A 207 7.99 -5.82 15.20
C LEU A 207 8.48 -4.36 15.27
N GLN A 208 9.77 -4.12 15.05
CA GLN A 208 10.35 -2.78 15.04
C GLN A 208 9.71 -1.89 13.99
N SER A 209 9.46 -2.42 12.79
CA SER A 209 8.80 -1.68 11.71
C SER A 209 7.40 -1.21 12.10
N VAL A 210 6.59 -2.09 12.70
CA VAL A 210 5.24 -1.74 13.18
C VAL A 210 5.30 -0.72 14.32
N ILE A 211 6.19 -0.91 15.28
CA ILE A 211 6.35 0.02 16.42
C ILE A 211 6.76 1.41 15.91
N ASN A 212 7.71 1.49 14.99
CA ASN A 212 8.15 2.76 14.42
C ASN A 212 7.02 3.48 13.67
N GLU A 213 6.19 2.72 12.92
CA GLU A 213 5.01 3.28 12.25
C GLU A 213 4.01 3.85 13.26
N LEU A 214 3.69 3.10 14.32
CA LEU A 214 2.76 3.52 15.35
C LEU A 214 3.32 4.67 16.18
N ASP A 215 4.62 4.66 16.46
CA ASP A 215 5.28 5.76 17.17
C ASP A 215 5.12 7.08 16.43
N ALA A 216 5.40 7.09 15.12
CA ALA A 216 5.28 8.30 14.31
C ALA A 216 3.82 8.79 14.18
N ARG A 217 2.84 7.89 14.13
CA ARG A 217 1.46 8.23 13.75
C ARG A 217 0.49 8.32 14.93
N LEU A 218 0.78 7.63 16.00
CA LEU A 218 -0.11 7.48 17.14
C LEU A 218 0.58 7.83 18.47
N LEU A 219 1.72 7.21 18.77
CA LEU A 219 2.40 7.34 20.08
C LEU A 219 3.11 8.68 20.24
N GLY A 220 3.78 9.15 19.20
CA GLY A 220 4.54 10.42 19.21
C GLY A 220 3.65 11.65 19.02
N ASN A 221 2.37 11.49 18.73
CA ASN A 221 1.48 12.61 18.50
C ASN A 221 0.95 13.19 19.81
N GLN A 222 1.60 14.25 20.30
CA GLN A 222 1.24 14.93 21.55
C GLN A 222 -0.17 15.55 21.56
N TYR A 223 -0.80 15.75 20.40
CA TYR A 223 -2.15 16.30 20.27
C TYR A 223 -3.23 15.23 20.34
N LEU A 224 -2.85 13.98 20.19
CA LEU A 224 -3.77 12.87 20.36
C LEU A 224 -3.86 12.50 21.85
N LYS A 225 -5.05 12.61 22.42
CA LYS A 225 -5.37 12.06 23.73
C LYS A 225 -6.10 10.74 23.52
N PRO A 226 -5.43 9.63 23.28
CA PRO A 226 -6.14 8.37 23.09
C PRO A 226 -6.69 7.84 24.41
N PRO A 227 -7.71 6.98 24.34
CA PRO A 227 -7.41 5.59 24.64
C PRO A 227 -6.70 4.98 23.44
N PHE A 228 -5.41 4.73 23.60
CA PHE A 228 -4.58 4.18 22.54
C PHE A 228 -5.10 2.81 22.10
N ILE A 229 -5.32 1.92 23.01
CA ILE A 229 -5.90 0.60 22.85
C ILE A 229 -6.74 0.36 24.10
N GLY A 230 -8.03 0.05 23.93
CA GLY A 230 -8.95 -0.08 25.05
C GLY A 230 -8.54 -1.19 26.01
N GLU A 231 -8.28 -2.37 25.48
CA GLU A 231 -7.82 -3.54 26.26
C GLU A 231 -6.75 -4.29 25.44
N PRO A 232 -5.48 -4.16 25.83
CA PRO A 232 -4.41 -4.85 25.12
C PRO A 232 -4.47 -6.36 25.39
N ASN A 233 -4.42 -7.13 24.30
CA ASN A 233 -4.48 -8.59 24.34
C ASN A 233 -3.10 -9.26 24.26
N SER A 234 -2.04 -8.47 24.21
CA SER A 234 -0.69 -8.99 24.10
C SER A 234 0.32 -8.23 24.96
N PRO A 235 1.38 -8.90 25.47
CA PRO A 235 2.45 -8.23 26.22
C PRO A 235 3.13 -7.11 25.43
N GLN A 236 3.28 -7.27 24.12
CA GLN A 236 3.90 -6.27 23.25
C GLN A 236 3.06 -5.00 23.18
N VAL A 237 1.75 -5.12 23.11
CA VAL A 237 0.82 -3.98 23.12
C VAL A 237 0.83 -3.28 24.47
N THR A 238 0.78 -4.03 25.57
CA THR A 238 0.90 -3.49 26.94
C THR A 238 2.21 -2.71 27.10
N PHE A 239 3.32 -3.27 26.67
CA PHE A 239 4.63 -2.61 26.70
C PHE A 239 4.62 -1.29 25.89
N THR A 240 4.04 -1.29 24.70
CA THR A 240 3.95 -0.09 23.86
C THR A 240 3.11 1.00 24.52
N GLN A 241 2.02 0.65 25.19
CA GLN A 241 1.20 1.60 25.96
C GLN A 241 1.98 2.19 27.15
N VAL A 242 2.73 1.36 27.87
CA VAL A 242 3.58 1.80 28.99
C VAL A 242 4.64 2.78 28.50
N LEU A 243 5.33 2.48 27.39
CA LEU A 243 6.30 3.39 26.78
C LEU A 243 5.68 4.74 26.41
N LYS A 244 4.47 4.75 25.85
CA LYS A 244 3.76 6.00 25.53
C LYS A 244 3.53 6.84 26.80
N ARG A 245 3.01 6.25 27.87
CA ARG A 245 2.76 6.96 29.13
C ARG A 245 4.04 7.49 29.77
N LEU A 246 5.14 6.74 29.71
CA LEU A 246 6.44 7.21 30.19
C LEU A 246 6.94 8.43 29.41
N ARG A 247 6.76 8.46 28.09
CA ARG A 247 7.10 9.64 27.27
C ARG A 247 6.25 10.85 27.60
N GLU A 248 4.93 10.67 27.76
CA GLU A 248 4.01 11.75 28.14
C GLU A 248 4.40 12.35 29.49
N ASN A 249 4.71 11.52 30.47
CA ASN A 249 5.16 11.96 31.80
C ASN A 249 6.48 12.74 31.73
N TYR A 250 7.43 12.30 30.90
CA TYR A 250 8.71 12.99 30.71
C TYR A 250 8.52 14.35 30.03
N GLN A 251 7.68 14.44 29.01
CA GLN A 251 7.44 15.68 28.26
C GLN A 251 6.66 16.73 29.05
N THR A 252 5.71 16.30 29.87
CA THR A 252 4.82 17.20 30.61
C THR A 252 5.33 17.55 32.00
N GLN A 253 6.39 16.89 32.48
CA GLN A 253 6.91 16.97 33.85
C GLN A 253 5.80 16.76 34.93
N THR A 254 4.72 16.09 34.55
CA THR A 254 3.60 15.82 35.44
C THR A 254 3.69 14.40 35.99
N THR A 255 3.59 14.31 37.32
CA THR A 255 3.50 13.04 38.06
C THR A 255 2.10 12.41 38.01
N ALA A 256 1.21 12.96 37.20
CA ALA A 256 -0.23 12.65 37.20
C ALA A 256 -0.60 11.26 36.65
N THR A 257 0.30 10.59 35.95
CA THR A 257 0.07 9.24 35.43
C THR A 257 1.29 8.35 35.71
N GLN A 258 1.50 8.02 37.00
CA GLN A 258 2.59 7.11 37.34
C GLN A 258 2.30 5.73 36.77
N VAL A 259 3.28 5.19 36.04
CA VAL A 259 3.28 3.78 35.66
C VAL A 259 3.53 2.97 36.94
N THR A 260 2.64 2.08 37.27
CA THR A 260 2.77 1.23 38.45
C THR A 260 3.72 0.06 38.21
N ALA A 261 4.31 -0.46 39.28
CA ALA A 261 5.17 -1.64 39.20
C ALA A 261 4.42 -2.87 38.66
N GLU A 262 3.10 -2.97 38.89
CA GLU A 262 2.25 -4.03 38.35
C GLU A 262 2.08 -3.95 36.84
N GLU A 263 1.96 -2.75 36.29
CA GLU A 263 1.88 -2.54 34.83
C GLU A 263 3.20 -2.82 34.12
N LEU A 264 4.33 -2.79 34.81
CA LEU A 264 5.64 -3.17 34.28
C LEU A 264 5.92 -4.66 34.36
N ALA A 265 5.21 -5.38 35.23
CA ALA A 265 5.43 -6.80 35.51
C ALA A 265 4.50 -7.73 34.68
N GLY A 266 3.44 -7.22 34.06
CA GLY A 266 2.50 -7.96 33.23
C GLY A 266 2.93 -8.07 31.80
#